data_ee00d3b541a15eaa57ef90b9835583e3
#
_entry.id   ee00d3b541a15eaa57ef90b9835583e3
#
_cell.length_a   1.000
_cell.length_b   1.000
_cell.length_c   1.000
_cell.angle_alpha   90.00
_cell.angle_beta   90.00
_cell.angle_gamma   90.00
#
_symmetry.space_group_name_H-M   'P 1'
#
loop_
_entity.id
_entity.type
_entity.pdbx_description
1 polymer ?
#
loop_
_entity_poly.entity_id
_entity_poly.type
_entity_poly.pdbx_seq_one_letter_code
_entity_poly.pdbx_strand_id
1 'polypeptide(L)'
;EREVPQLDKNGCNSAAINANKTSPGESFLLINAHQPNTGPQAFYEAHICSEEGLNVLGGLLAGAPCILHGVNENLGWAHTVNYCDRLDEFQLEMNPVNPLQYKFDGQWLGLEVRTIKLKIKGIPLTVKRKIYWSKYGATMKNKQGFFSIRLGANMKIGVLDQWYQMDKAKNFSEFYAALNRQELSMFNIMYADRYDTIFYISNGKMPRRNPDTKYNWKSTVPGNTSATLWTEFKPISELPQYINPSSGYLFNTNHSPFLATDTRNNLDRKKFDITDGYETYHNNRSQRVTELINSNKVDYTTFKKIKFDLQLPNELKYTYGIDSMLNLSVNDYPVLKDVITNFQGWDRKAITTSKGAAIFLLVYDYVAKKLGGTPARQLTKSE
;
A
#
# COMPACT_ATOMS: atom_id res chain seq x y z
N GLU A 1 -4.24 -12.50 -25.59
CA GLU A 1 -4.32 -11.06 -25.26
C GLU A 1 -4.00 -10.93 -23.79
N ARG A 2 -2.85 -10.32 -23.45
CA ARG A 2 -2.57 -9.93 -22.06
C ARG A 2 -3.45 -8.71 -21.79
N GLU A 3 -4.41 -8.83 -20.89
CA GLU A 3 -5.05 -7.64 -20.32
C GLU A 3 -3.92 -6.73 -19.81
N VAL A 4 -3.84 -5.55 -20.38
CA VAL A 4 -2.99 -4.48 -19.85
C VAL A 4 -3.48 -4.23 -18.43
N PRO A 5 -2.62 -4.33 -17.40
CA PRO A 5 -3.05 -4.05 -16.04
C PRO A 5 -3.74 -2.70 -16.05
N GLN A 6 -5.00 -2.66 -15.64
CA GLN A 6 -5.66 -1.37 -15.41
C GLN A 6 -4.72 -0.59 -14.50
N LEU A 7 -4.33 0.61 -14.92
CA LEU A 7 -3.61 1.57 -14.08
C LEU A 7 -4.27 1.51 -12.71
N ASP A 8 -3.47 1.20 -11.70
CA ASP A 8 -3.95 0.93 -10.36
C ASP A 8 -4.76 2.14 -9.87
N LYS A 9 -6.07 2.08 -10.12
CA LYS A 9 -7.03 3.14 -9.74
C LYS A 9 -7.27 3.12 -8.22
N ASN A 10 -6.75 2.08 -7.56
CA ASN A 10 -6.89 1.88 -6.14
C ASN A 10 -5.78 2.64 -5.41
N GLY A 11 -6.16 3.41 -4.48
CA GLY A 11 -5.25 4.12 -3.58
C GLY A 11 -5.99 4.39 -2.28
N CYS A 12 -5.34 5.09 -1.36
CA CYS A 12 -5.98 5.54 -0.13
C CYS A 12 -5.38 6.87 0.27
N ASN A 13 -6.10 7.66 1.04
CA ASN A 13 -5.58 8.84 1.71
C ASN A 13 -5.88 8.73 3.20
N SER A 14 -4.91 9.06 4.04
CA SER A 14 -5.09 9.22 5.47
C SER A 14 -4.29 10.41 5.96
N ALA A 15 -4.77 11.08 7.00
CA ALA A 15 -4.04 12.12 7.70
C ALA A 15 -4.49 12.16 9.16
N ALA A 16 -3.56 12.46 10.04
CA ALA A 16 -3.81 12.72 11.45
C ALA A 16 -3.19 14.07 11.80
N ILE A 17 -3.95 14.93 12.47
CA ILE A 17 -3.54 16.28 12.86
C ILE A 17 -3.86 16.44 14.35
N ASN A 18 -2.90 16.87 15.16
CA ASN A 18 -3.10 17.07 16.58
C ASN A 18 -3.42 18.54 16.94
N ALA A 19 -3.71 18.81 18.21
CA ALA A 19 -4.08 20.11 18.74
C ALA A 19 -3.08 21.24 18.42
N ASN A 20 -1.79 20.92 18.31
CA ASN A 20 -0.76 21.92 17.99
C ASN A 20 -0.95 22.53 16.60
N LYS A 21 -1.54 21.78 15.68
CA LYS A 21 -1.75 22.20 14.28
C LYS A 21 -3.19 22.58 13.98
N THR A 22 -4.15 22.33 14.89
CA THR A 22 -5.56 22.68 14.70
C THR A 22 -5.92 23.99 15.38
N SER A 23 -6.91 24.72 14.85
CA SER A 23 -7.40 25.98 15.46
C SER A 23 -8.21 25.74 16.74
N PRO A 24 -9.12 24.75 16.79
CA PRO A 24 -9.91 24.47 17.98
C PRO A 24 -9.14 23.71 19.07
N GLY A 25 -7.91 23.25 18.82
CA GLY A 25 -7.16 22.42 19.75
C GLY A 25 -7.66 20.98 19.84
N GLU A 26 -8.26 20.47 18.78
CA GLU A 26 -8.79 19.11 18.66
C GLU A 26 -7.92 18.26 17.72
N SER A 27 -7.92 16.95 17.92
CA SER A 27 -7.29 16.01 16.98
C SER A 27 -8.25 15.66 15.84
N PHE A 28 -7.73 15.63 14.60
CA PHE A 28 -8.49 15.23 13.43
C PHE A 28 -7.87 13.98 12.78
N LEU A 29 -8.72 13.06 12.34
CA LEU A 29 -8.34 11.88 11.57
C LEU A 29 -9.10 11.83 10.25
N LEU A 30 -8.38 11.69 9.14
CA LEU A 30 -8.92 11.44 7.81
C LEU A 30 -8.79 9.97 7.48
N ILE A 31 -9.94 9.34 7.20
CA ILE A 31 -10.05 7.96 6.72
C ILE A 31 -10.64 8.02 5.31
N ASN A 32 -9.89 7.60 4.30
CA ASN A 32 -10.34 7.61 2.91
C ASN A 32 -9.72 6.44 2.13
N ALA A 33 -10.36 5.28 2.22
CA ALA A 33 -10.00 4.12 1.42
C ALA A 33 -10.61 4.23 0.01
N HIS A 34 -9.81 3.98 -1.02
CA HIS A 34 -10.29 3.96 -2.40
C HIS A 34 -10.59 2.50 -2.79
N GLN A 35 -11.62 1.94 -2.19
CA GLN A 35 -12.09 0.60 -2.51
C GLN A 35 -13.16 0.64 -3.62
N PRO A 36 -13.31 -0.43 -4.41
CA PRO A 36 -14.39 -0.51 -5.39
C PRO A 36 -15.76 -0.47 -4.70
N ASN A 37 -16.74 0.12 -5.37
CA ASN A 37 -18.11 0.21 -4.85
C ASN A 37 -18.88 -1.11 -4.96
N THR A 38 -18.34 -2.11 -5.66
CA THR A 38 -18.96 -3.41 -5.89
C THR A 38 -17.91 -4.53 -5.84
N GLY A 39 -18.39 -5.76 -5.60
CA GLY A 39 -17.53 -6.94 -5.58
C GLY A 39 -16.94 -7.25 -4.19
N PRO A 40 -16.07 -8.26 -4.10
CA PRO A 40 -15.61 -8.80 -2.80
C PRO A 40 -14.68 -7.85 -2.01
N GLN A 41 -14.16 -6.81 -2.65
CA GLN A 41 -13.31 -5.80 -2.00
C GLN A 41 -14.08 -4.52 -1.66
N ALA A 42 -15.38 -4.46 -1.96
CA ALA A 42 -16.21 -3.33 -1.58
C ALA A 42 -16.36 -3.27 -0.06
N PHE A 43 -16.17 -2.08 0.49
CA PHE A 43 -16.47 -1.84 1.89
C PHE A 43 -17.93 -1.45 2.06
N TYR A 44 -18.49 -1.85 3.19
CA TYR A 44 -19.70 -1.25 3.72
C TYR A 44 -19.44 -0.74 5.13
N GLU A 45 -20.21 0.22 5.55
CA GLU A 45 -20.12 0.84 6.86
C GLU A 45 -21.02 0.11 7.84
N ALA A 46 -20.49 -0.15 9.04
CA ALA A 46 -21.24 -0.74 10.13
C ALA A 46 -20.86 -0.14 11.47
N HIS A 47 -21.82 -0.09 12.37
CA HIS A 47 -21.61 0.20 13.78
C HIS A 47 -21.82 -1.10 14.56
N ILE A 48 -20.75 -1.58 15.17
CA ILE A 48 -20.76 -2.84 15.93
C ILE A 48 -20.66 -2.51 17.43
N CYS A 49 -21.66 -2.99 18.18
CA CYS A 49 -21.75 -2.78 19.62
C CYS A 49 -21.90 -4.11 20.35
N SER A 50 -21.26 -4.22 21.51
CA SER A 50 -21.41 -5.34 22.45
C SER A 50 -21.29 -4.84 23.88
N GLU A 51 -22.05 -5.40 24.79
CA GLU A 51 -21.94 -5.12 26.22
C GLU A 51 -20.58 -5.50 26.82
N GLU A 52 -19.78 -6.28 26.08
CA GLU A 52 -18.40 -6.63 26.44
C GLU A 52 -17.36 -5.54 26.09
N GLY A 53 -17.83 -4.32 25.82
CA GLY A 53 -16.98 -3.12 25.62
C GLY A 53 -16.52 -2.93 24.18
N LEU A 54 -17.21 -3.50 23.20
CA LEU A 54 -17.04 -3.16 21.80
C LEU A 54 -18.06 -2.08 21.42
N ASN A 55 -17.59 -0.95 20.90
CA ASN A 55 -18.42 0.13 20.37
C ASN A 55 -17.63 0.85 19.27
N VAL A 56 -17.73 0.36 18.04
CA VAL A 56 -16.88 0.78 16.93
C VAL A 56 -17.69 1.00 15.67
N LEU A 57 -17.43 2.12 14.98
CA LEU A 57 -18.03 2.49 13.70
C LEU A 57 -16.95 2.53 12.61
N GLY A 58 -17.20 1.96 11.46
CA GLY A 58 -16.29 2.08 10.33
C GLY A 58 -16.56 1.13 9.18
N GLY A 59 -15.53 0.97 8.33
CA GLY A 59 -15.60 0.14 7.14
C GLY A 59 -15.11 -1.28 7.36
N LEU A 60 -15.83 -2.23 6.79
CA LEU A 60 -15.46 -3.65 6.78
C LEU A 60 -15.76 -4.31 5.42
N LEU A 61 -15.09 -5.39 5.15
CA LEU A 61 -15.37 -6.25 3.99
C LEU A 61 -16.55 -7.18 4.28
N ALA A 62 -17.32 -7.54 3.27
CA ALA A 62 -18.42 -8.48 3.40
C ALA A 62 -17.96 -9.79 4.05
N GLY A 63 -18.58 -10.15 5.19
CA GLY A 63 -18.25 -11.33 5.96
C GLY A 63 -17.14 -11.16 6.99
N ALA A 64 -16.50 -10.00 7.10
CA ALA A 64 -15.56 -9.71 8.18
C ALA A 64 -16.32 -9.48 9.51
N PRO A 65 -15.86 -10.06 10.64
CA PRO A 65 -16.52 -9.93 11.94
C PRO A 65 -16.06 -8.71 12.75
N CYS A 66 -15.18 -7.87 12.22
CA CYS A 66 -14.56 -6.73 12.89
C CYS A 66 -14.40 -5.55 11.91
N ILE A 67 -14.26 -4.34 12.46
CA ILE A 67 -14.01 -3.13 11.68
C ILE A 67 -12.55 -3.10 11.23
N LEU A 68 -12.30 -2.89 9.93
CA LEU A 68 -10.94 -2.86 9.39
C LEU A 68 -10.31 -1.48 9.58
N HIS A 69 -11.08 -0.42 9.43
CA HIS A 69 -10.68 0.94 9.77
C HIS A 69 -11.90 1.76 10.21
N GLY A 70 -11.74 2.56 11.18
CA GLY A 70 -12.87 3.28 11.78
C GLY A 70 -12.50 4.03 13.03
N VAL A 71 -13.51 4.24 13.87
CA VAL A 71 -13.42 4.98 15.12
C VAL A 71 -14.20 4.28 16.21
N ASN A 72 -13.71 4.38 17.43
CA ASN A 72 -14.48 4.13 18.66
C ASN A 72 -14.55 5.43 19.48
N GLU A 73 -15.03 5.37 20.70
CA GLU A 73 -15.21 6.55 21.57
C GLU A 73 -13.89 7.25 21.91
N ASN A 74 -12.75 6.57 21.80
CA ASN A 74 -11.47 7.06 22.29
C ASN A 74 -10.48 7.39 21.17
N LEU A 75 -10.54 6.65 20.07
CA LEU A 75 -9.52 6.70 19.02
C LEU A 75 -10.08 6.29 17.64
N GLY A 76 -9.31 6.56 16.62
CA GLY A 76 -9.59 6.08 15.28
C GLY A 76 -8.31 5.67 14.54
N TRP A 77 -8.49 4.85 13.51
CA TRP A 77 -7.38 4.44 12.65
C TRP A 77 -7.80 4.29 11.20
N ALA A 78 -6.84 4.49 10.31
CA ALA A 78 -7.01 4.33 8.87
C ALA A 78 -5.91 3.43 8.31
N HIS A 79 -6.25 2.65 7.29
CA HIS A 79 -5.28 1.89 6.51
C HIS A 79 -5.07 2.54 5.15
N THR A 80 -3.81 2.59 4.69
CA THR A 80 -3.47 2.83 3.29
C THR A 80 -2.56 1.72 2.78
N VAL A 81 -2.64 1.39 1.50
CA VAL A 81 -1.77 0.36 0.92
C VAL A 81 -0.32 0.82 0.94
N ASN A 82 0.59 -0.06 1.35
CA ASN A 82 2.03 0.09 1.24
C ASN A 82 2.65 -1.01 0.36
N TYR A 83 3.82 -0.72 -0.20
CA TYR A 83 4.49 -1.55 -1.20
C TYR A 83 5.87 -2.02 -0.74
N CYS A 84 6.15 -2.00 0.57
CA CYS A 84 7.40 -2.56 1.10
C CYS A 84 7.54 -4.03 0.72
N ASP A 85 8.78 -4.46 0.51
CA ASP A 85 9.10 -5.80 0.02
C ASP A 85 9.05 -6.83 1.17
N ARG A 86 8.02 -7.65 1.18
CA ARG A 86 7.71 -8.66 2.21
C ARG A 86 7.66 -10.09 1.70
N LEU A 87 7.88 -10.26 0.40
CA LEU A 87 7.74 -11.53 -0.30
C LEU A 87 9.02 -11.84 -1.06
N ASP A 88 9.52 -13.06 -0.92
CA ASP A 88 10.63 -13.54 -1.71
C ASP A 88 10.27 -14.81 -2.48
N GLU A 89 10.82 -14.91 -3.69
CA GLU A 89 10.71 -16.06 -4.56
C GLU A 89 12.05 -16.81 -4.58
N PHE A 90 11.98 -18.14 -4.43
CA PHE A 90 13.14 -19.03 -4.36
C PHE A 90 13.10 -20.05 -5.48
N GLN A 91 14.11 -20.07 -6.32
CA GLN A 91 14.25 -21.10 -7.34
C GLN A 91 14.88 -22.35 -6.73
N LEU A 92 14.14 -23.48 -6.74
CA LEU A 92 14.62 -24.73 -6.19
C LEU A 92 15.57 -25.44 -7.17
N GLU A 93 16.69 -25.94 -6.69
CA GLU A 93 17.59 -26.84 -7.41
C GLU A 93 17.04 -28.27 -7.29
N MET A 94 16.41 -28.76 -8.37
CA MET A 94 15.74 -30.05 -8.35
C MET A 94 16.69 -31.20 -8.61
N ASN A 95 16.43 -32.36 -7.97
CA ASN A 95 17.17 -33.57 -8.19
C ASN A 95 16.88 -34.11 -9.61
N PRO A 96 17.92 -34.31 -10.45
CA PRO A 96 17.72 -34.77 -11.84
C PRO A 96 17.17 -36.20 -11.93
N VAL A 97 17.36 -37.02 -10.90
CA VAL A 97 16.88 -38.42 -10.86
C VAL A 97 15.50 -38.50 -10.19
N ASN A 98 15.26 -37.72 -9.15
CA ASN A 98 13.97 -37.69 -8.44
C ASN A 98 13.34 -36.29 -8.50
N PRO A 99 12.36 -36.06 -9.40
CA PRO A 99 11.78 -34.72 -9.61
C PRO A 99 10.93 -34.21 -8.44
N LEU A 100 10.77 -34.98 -7.37
CA LEU A 100 10.10 -34.55 -6.13
C LEU A 100 11.10 -34.26 -4.98
N GLN A 101 12.40 -34.20 -5.30
CA GLN A 101 13.42 -33.78 -4.35
C GLN A 101 14.12 -32.52 -4.84
N TYR A 102 14.47 -31.65 -3.89
CA TYR A 102 15.26 -30.43 -4.13
C TYR A 102 16.45 -30.39 -3.17
N LYS A 103 17.51 -29.71 -3.60
CA LYS A 103 18.72 -29.54 -2.80
C LYS A 103 18.54 -28.48 -1.71
N PHE A 104 19.09 -28.74 -0.54
CA PHE A 104 19.16 -27.79 0.56
C PHE A 104 20.43 -28.05 1.39
N ASP A 105 21.35 -27.10 1.45
CA ASP A 105 22.65 -27.21 2.13
C ASP A 105 23.39 -28.53 1.77
N GLY A 106 23.40 -28.87 0.49
CA GLY A 106 24.07 -30.05 -0.04
C GLY A 106 23.26 -31.36 0.07
N GLN A 107 22.14 -31.38 0.78
CA GLN A 107 21.29 -32.56 0.95
C GLN A 107 20.05 -32.51 0.05
N TRP A 108 19.56 -33.70 -0.38
CA TRP A 108 18.30 -33.81 -1.11
C TRP A 108 17.12 -33.96 -0.16
N LEU A 109 16.22 -32.97 -0.14
CA LEU A 109 14.98 -32.98 0.66
C LEU A 109 13.76 -33.23 -0.23
N GLY A 110 12.79 -33.99 0.27
CA GLY A 110 11.52 -34.22 -0.43
C GLY A 110 10.61 -33.02 -0.40
N LEU A 111 9.93 -32.73 -1.53
CA LEU A 111 8.78 -31.85 -1.54
C LEU A 111 7.60 -32.52 -0.83
N GLU A 112 6.88 -31.78 0.02
CA GLU A 112 5.57 -32.19 0.46
C GLU A 112 4.59 -32.04 -0.70
N VAL A 113 3.87 -33.13 -1.02
CA VAL A 113 2.91 -33.17 -2.14
C VAL A 113 1.54 -33.48 -1.61
N ARG A 114 0.57 -32.61 -1.91
CA ARG A 114 -0.85 -32.84 -1.63
C ARG A 114 -1.65 -32.78 -2.90
N THR A 115 -2.74 -33.54 -2.97
CA THR A 115 -3.67 -33.49 -4.08
C THR A 115 -4.94 -32.79 -3.64
N ILE A 116 -5.26 -31.68 -4.28
CA ILE A 116 -6.53 -30.97 -4.11
C ILE A 116 -7.51 -31.39 -5.19
N LYS A 117 -8.80 -31.40 -4.85
CA LYS A 117 -9.91 -31.69 -5.73
C LYS A 117 -10.68 -30.39 -5.97
N LEU A 118 -10.74 -29.94 -7.22
CA LEU A 118 -11.43 -28.73 -7.63
C LEU A 118 -12.75 -29.11 -8.31
N LYS A 119 -13.86 -28.65 -7.76
CA LYS A 119 -15.17 -28.72 -8.43
C LYS A 119 -15.40 -27.40 -9.15
N ILE A 120 -15.67 -27.47 -10.44
CA ILE A 120 -15.94 -26.29 -11.29
C ILE A 120 -17.45 -26.21 -11.49
N LYS A 121 -18.05 -25.06 -11.19
CA LYS A 121 -19.49 -24.83 -11.36
C LYS A 121 -19.87 -25.06 -12.84
N GLY A 122 -20.89 -25.89 -13.08
CA GLY A 122 -21.36 -26.21 -14.43
C GLY A 122 -20.61 -27.35 -15.14
N ILE A 123 -19.55 -27.90 -14.51
CA ILE A 123 -18.81 -29.05 -15.05
C ILE A 123 -18.96 -30.23 -14.07
N PRO A 124 -19.53 -31.39 -14.48
CA PRO A 124 -19.75 -32.53 -13.58
C PRO A 124 -18.46 -33.25 -13.17
N LEU A 125 -17.30 -32.81 -13.64
CA LEU A 125 -16.01 -33.43 -13.40
C LEU A 125 -15.25 -32.75 -12.26
N THR A 126 -14.57 -33.55 -11.46
CA THR A 126 -13.64 -33.08 -10.44
C THR A 126 -12.21 -33.07 -11.01
N VAL A 127 -11.60 -31.90 -11.08
CA VAL A 127 -10.21 -31.74 -11.51
C VAL A 127 -9.29 -31.95 -10.32
N LYS A 128 -8.37 -32.90 -10.42
CA LYS A 128 -7.32 -33.12 -9.41
C LYS A 128 -6.09 -32.29 -9.76
N ARG A 129 -5.53 -31.58 -8.79
CA ARG A 129 -4.27 -30.81 -8.92
C ARG A 129 -3.31 -31.16 -7.79
N LYS A 130 -2.05 -31.40 -8.12
CA LYS A 130 -0.97 -31.52 -7.15
C LYS A 130 -0.55 -30.12 -6.72
N ILE A 131 -0.39 -29.90 -5.44
CA ILE A 131 0.22 -28.73 -4.84
C ILE A 131 1.48 -29.18 -4.10
N TYR A 132 2.47 -28.32 -4.06
CA TYR A 132 3.77 -28.62 -3.50
C TYR A 132 4.13 -27.65 -2.39
N TRP A 133 4.91 -28.13 -1.43
CA TRP A 133 5.45 -27.32 -0.37
C TRP A 133 6.90 -27.68 -0.13
N SER A 134 7.77 -26.70 0.00
CA SER A 134 9.17 -26.87 0.37
C SER A 134 9.44 -26.24 1.73
N LYS A 135 10.67 -26.34 2.21
CA LYS A 135 11.14 -25.65 3.42
C LYS A 135 11.02 -24.11 3.31
N TYR A 136 11.02 -23.57 2.09
CA TYR A 136 10.80 -22.13 1.83
C TYR A 136 9.33 -21.71 1.87
N GLY A 137 8.39 -22.61 1.57
CA GLY A 137 6.96 -22.35 1.59
C GLY A 137 6.20 -22.98 0.44
N ALA A 138 5.07 -22.38 0.11
CA ALA A 138 4.23 -22.80 -1.01
C ALA A 138 5.05 -22.82 -2.32
N THR A 139 4.96 -23.90 -3.06
CA THR A 139 5.83 -24.15 -4.23
C THR A 139 5.00 -24.36 -5.47
N MET A 140 5.34 -23.63 -6.52
CA MET A 140 4.72 -23.73 -7.84
C MET A 140 5.69 -24.40 -8.82
N LYS A 141 5.13 -25.20 -9.74
CA LYS A 141 5.85 -25.77 -10.88
C LYS A 141 5.41 -25.05 -12.16
N ASN A 142 6.35 -24.53 -12.90
CA ASN A 142 6.14 -23.98 -14.24
C ASN A 142 7.11 -24.59 -15.25
N LYS A 143 7.17 -24.04 -16.47
CA LYS A 143 8.07 -24.51 -17.54
C LYS A 143 9.56 -24.30 -17.23
N GLN A 144 9.88 -23.38 -16.34
CA GLN A 144 11.25 -23.00 -15.95
C GLN A 144 11.74 -23.76 -14.71
N GLY A 145 10.87 -24.51 -14.02
CA GLY A 145 11.24 -25.28 -12.83
C GLY A 145 10.25 -25.17 -11.67
N PHE A 146 10.77 -25.33 -10.46
CA PHE A 146 10.03 -25.21 -9.23
C PHE A 146 10.45 -23.93 -8.47
N PHE A 147 9.46 -23.14 -8.07
CA PHE A 147 9.65 -21.87 -7.38
C PHE A 147 8.82 -21.85 -6.11
N SER A 148 9.47 -21.57 -5.00
CA SER A 148 8.79 -21.42 -3.71
C SER A 148 8.59 -19.94 -3.41
N ILE A 149 7.44 -19.61 -2.81
CA ILE A 149 7.11 -18.26 -2.37
C ILE A 149 7.04 -18.26 -0.85
N ARG A 150 7.72 -17.27 -0.25
CA ARG A 150 7.69 -17.03 1.19
C ARG A 150 7.19 -15.62 1.47
N LEU A 151 6.14 -15.53 2.26
CA LEU A 151 5.51 -14.28 2.68
C LEU A 151 5.24 -14.36 4.18
N GLY A 152 5.63 -13.34 4.93
CA GLY A 152 5.41 -13.30 6.38
C GLY A 152 3.95 -13.49 6.80
N ALA A 153 3.01 -13.00 6.00
CA ALA A 153 1.58 -13.18 6.20
C ALA A 153 1.15 -14.66 6.25
N ASN A 154 1.76 -15.52 5.45
CA ASN A 154 1.40 -16.95 5.38
C ASN A 154 1.81 -17.73 6.62
N MET A 155 2.55 -17.12 7.53
CA MET A 155 3.01 -17.72 8.77
C MET A 155 2.10 -17.43 9.97
N LYS A 156 1.03 -16.68 9.76
CA LYS A 156 0.13 -16.18 10.80
C LYS A 156 -1.31 -16.20 10.34
N ILE A 157 -2.24 -16.44 11.26
CA ILE A 157 -3.69 -16.49 10.98
C ILE A 157 -4.51 -15.59 11.90
N GLY A 158 -3.87 -14.87 12.84
CA GLY A 158 -4.52 -14.08 13.87
C GLY A 158 -4.92 -12.65 13.45
N VAL A 159 -4.99 -12.36 12.14
CA VAL A 159 -5.27 -11.00 11.64
C VAL A 159 -6.61 -10.44 12.12
N LEU A 160 -7.66 -11.27 12.18
CA LEU A 160 -8.97 -10.86 12.68
C LEU A 160 -8.95 -10.57 14.18
N ASP A 161 -8.20 -11.36 14.94
CA ASP A 161 -8.02 -11.12 16.37
C ASP A 161 -7.21 -9.83 16.62
N GLN A 162 -6.20 -9.53 15.79
CA GLN A 162 -5.50 -8.26 15.88
C GLN A 162 -6.43 -7.08 15.61
N TRP A 163 -7.27 -7.11 14.55
CA TRP A 163 -8.25 -6.05 14.30
C TRP A 163 -9.26 -5.94 15.44
N TYR A 164 -9.75 -7.06 15.97
CA TYR A 164 -10.64 -7.04 17.12
C TYR A 164 -10.02 -6.38 18.35
N GLN A 165 -8.73 -6.60 18.62
CA GLN A 165 -8.02 -5.90 19.69
C GLN A 165 -7.84 -4.40 19.38
N MET A 166 -7.63 -4.03 18.13
CA MET A 166 -7.59 -2.62 17.71
C MET A 166 -8.96 -1.96 17.90
N ASP A 167 -10.07 -2.63 17.53
CA ASP A 167 -11.45 -2.16 17.70
C ASP A 167 -11.78 -1.84 19.17
N LYS A 168 -11.23 -2.61 20.10
CA LYS A 168 -11.46 -2.47 21.57
C LYS A 168 -10.47 -1.56 22.28
N ALA A 169 -9.39 -1.16 21.62
CA ALA A 169 -8.37 -0.31 22.24
C ALA A 169 -8.95 1.04 22.72
N LYS A 170 -8.56 1.48 23.91
CA LYS A 170 -9.03 2.71 24.54
C LYS A 170 -8.00 3.85 24.52
N ASN A 171 -6.77 3.54 24.17
CA ASN A 171 -5.65 4.48 24.15
C ASN A 171 -4.54 3.96 23.24
N PHE A 172 -3.51 4.79 23.01
CA PHE A 172 -2.39 4.45 22.16
C PHE A 172 -1.62 3.21 22.65
N SER A 173 -1.44 3.03 23.94
CA SER A 173 -0.70 1.87 24.48
C SER A 173 -1.37 0.54 24.14
N GLU A 174 -2.69 0.47 24.30
CA GLU A 174 -3.47 -0.73 23.95
C GLU A 174 -3.49 -0.96 22.43
N PHE A 175 -3.66 0.10 21.64
CA PHE A 175 -3.61 0.03 20.21
C PHE A 175 -2.25 -0.45 19.69
N TYR A 176 -1.14 0.10 20.22
CA TYR A 176 0.21 -0.31 19.87
C TYR A 176 0.53 -1.75 20.31
N ALA A 177 -0.01 -2.19 21.45
CA ALA A 177 0.09 -3.59 21.88
C ALA A 177 -0.60 -4.55 20.90
N ALA A 178 -1.77 -4.16 20.36
CA ALA A 178 -2.43 -4.92 19.31
C ALA A 178 -1.58 -4.97 18.02
N LEU A 179 -0.95 -3.86 17.61
CA LEU A 179 -0.05 -3.83 16.45
C LEU A 179 1.20 -4.70 16.65
N ASN A 180 1.73 -4.77 17.88
CA ASN A 180 2.93 -5.55 18.20
C ASN A 180 2.75 -7.07 18.01
N ARG A 181 1.53 -7.56 17.87
CA ARG A 181 1.22 -8.93 17.46
C ARG A 181 1.72 -9.24 16.06
N GLN A 182 1.82 -8.26 15.18
CA GLN A 182 2.25 -8.38 13.78
C GLN A 182 1.52 -9.49 12.99
N GLU A 183 0.23 -9.70 13.28
CA GLU A 183 -0.61 -10.61 12.51
C GLU A 183 -1.14 -9.93 11.23
N LEU A 184 -1.42 -8.62 11.30
CA LEU A 184 -1.69 -7.77 10.16
C LEU A 184 -0.37 -7.42 9.48
N SER A 185 -0.07 -8.13 8.40
CA SER A 185 1.26 -8.14 7.78
C SER A 185 1.48 -7.04 6.74
N MET A 186 0.55 -6.12 6.57
CA MET A 186 0.57 -5.09 5.53
C MET A 186 -0.14 -3.82 6.00
N PHE A 187 -0.16 -2.81 5.14
CA PHE A 187 -0.76 -1.49 5.28
C PHE A 187 0.10 -0.49 6.06
N ASN A 188 0.09 0.74 5.59
CA ASN A 188 0.35 1.88 6.45
C ASN A 188 -0.81 2.04 7.42
N ILE A 189 -0.54 2.38 8.65
CA ILE A 189 -1.55 2.61 9.67
C ILE A 189 -1.40 4.03 10.19
N MET A 190 -2.47 4.80 10.07
CA MET A 190 -2.61 6.13 10.63
C MET A 190 -3.55 6.05 11.85
N TYR A 191 -3.22 6.75 12.91
CA TYR A 191 -3.94 6.74 14.17
C TYR A 191 -4.08 8.16 14.72
N ALA A 192 -5.21 8.44 15.37
CA ALA A 192 -5.39 9.59 16.22
C ALA A 192 -6.32 9.24 17.38
N ASP A 193 -6.13 9.88 18.55
CA ASP A 193 -6.99 9.68 19.71
C ASP A 193 -7.45 11.00 20.34
N ARG A 194 -8.40 10.89 21.26
CA ARG A 194 -8.93 12.03 22.03
C ARG A 194 -7.94 12.61 23.05
N TYR A 195 -6.81 11.95 23.26
CA TYR A 195 -5.74 12.34 24.18
C TYR A 195 -4.61 13.10 23.48
N ASP A 196 -4.86 13.53 22.23
CA ASP A 196 -3.96 14.31 21.37
C ASP A 196 -2.75 13.51 20.86
N THR A 197 -2.85 12.18 20.80
CA THR A 197 -1.82 11.36 20.19
C THR A 197 -2.12 11.13 18.72
N ILE A 198 -1.16 11.45 17.84
CA ILE A 198 -1.17 11.04 16.45
C ILE A 198 0.00 10.10 16.18
N PHE A 199 -0.26 9.05 15.39
CA PHE A 199 0.75 8.05 15.08
C PHE A 199 0.62 7.57 13.64
N TYR A 200 1.76 7.24 13.05
CA TYR A 200 1.86 6.59 11.74
C TYR A 200 2.92 5.50 11.78
N ILE A 201 2.64 4.38 11.11
CA ILE A 201 3.60 3.31 10.87
C ILE A 201 3.43 2.74 9.45
N SER A 202 4.55 2.52 8.76
CA SER A 202 4.56 1.65 7.58
C SER A 202 4.65 0.20 8.06
N ASN A 203 3.49 -0.34 8.43
CA ASN A 203 3.39 -1.65 9.05
C ASN A 203 3.62 -2.78 8.04
N GLY A 204 4.25 -3.84 8.50
CA GLY A 204 4.50 -5.04 7.71
C GLY A 204 5.21 -6.11 8.53
N LYS A 205 5.01 -7.37 8.15
CA LYS A 205 5.81 -8.47 8.71
C LYS A 205 7.09 -8.61 7.88
N MET A 206 8.06 -7.72 8.18
CA MET A 206 9.29 -7.55 7.42
C MET A 206 10.28 -8.66 7.76
N PRO A 207 10.77 -9.43 6.75
CA PRO A 207 11.77 -10.47 7.00
C PRO A 207 13.13 -9.86 7.35
N ARG A 208 13.88 -10.54 8.22
CA ARG A 208 15.33 -10.32 8.38
C ARG A 208 16.05 -11.11 7.30
N ARG A 209 16.40 -10.44 6.21
CA ARG A 209 17.14 -11.04 5.10
C ARG A 209 18.63 -11.09 5.41
N ASN A 210 19.34 -12.04 4.76
CA ASN A 210 20.78 -12.08 4.79
C ASN A 210 21.34 -10.80 4.12
N PRO A 211 22.20 -10.03 4.80
CA PRO A 211 22.75 -8.79 4.28
C PRO A 211 23.84 -8.98 3.19
N ASP A 212 24.23 -10.21 2.88
CA ASP A 212 25.23 -10.49 1.85
C ASP A 212 24.75 -9.98 0.49
N THR A 213 25.49 -9.07 -0.08
CA THR A 213 25.17 -8.35 -1.33
C THR A 213 25.12 -9.24 -2.57
N LYS A 214 25.58 -10.49 -2.48
CA LYS A 214 25.43 -11.48 -3.57
C LYS A 214 23.98 -11.87 -3.83
N TYR A 215 23.06 -11.63 -2.87
CA TYR A 215 21.64 -11.92 -3.02
C TYR A 215 20.88 -10.66 -3.43
N ASN A 216 20.32 -10.68 -4.63
CA ASN A 216 19.41 -9.63 -5.06
C ASN A 216 17.97 -9.98 -4.64
N TRP A 217 17.54 -9.46 -3.49
CA TRP A 217 16.22 -9.73 -2.92
C TRP A 217 15.05 -9.15 -3.74
N LYS A 218 15.32 -8.29 -4.74
CA LYS A 218 14.31 -7.81 -5.69
C LYS A 218 14.03 -8.78 -6.83
N SER A 219 14.70 -9.91 -6.85
CA SER A 219 14.56 -10.95 -7.87
C SER A 219 14.49 -12.33 -7.22
N THR A 220 14.27 -13.36 -8.02
CA THR A 220 14.33 -14.75 -7.55
C THR A 220 15.72 -15.06 -6.98
N VAL A 221 15.76 -15.58 -5.76
CA VAL A 221 16.99 -15.98 -5.07
C VAL A 221 17.15 -17.50 -5.05
N PRO A 222 18.38 -18.04 -4.81
CA PRO A 222 18.60 -19.48 -4.72
C PRO A 222 17.75 -20.13 -3.63
N GLY A 223 17.06 -21.21 -3.98
CA GLY A 223 16.25 -22.04 -3.10
C GLY A 223 16.95 -23.34 -2.69
N ASN A 224 18.27 -23.32 -2.48
CA ASN A 224 19.09 -24.50 -2.20
C ASN A 224 20.01 -24.33 -0.97
N THR A 225 19.85 -23.23 -0.21
CA THR A 225 20.72 -22.92 0.93
C THR A 225 19.96 -22.23 2.08
N SER A 226 20.38 -22.56 3.32
CA SER A 226 19.87 -21.88 4.52
C SER A 226 20.20 -20.37 4.54
N ALA A 227 21.23 -19.95 3.82
CA ALA A 227 21.64 -18.56 3.76
C ALA A 227 20.57 -17.61 3.16
N THR A 228 19.65 -18.15 2.33
CA THR A 228 18.52 -17.39 1.77
C THR A 228 17.21 -17.67 2.50
N LEU A 229 17.14 -18.67 3.38
CA LEU A 229 15.95 -19.00 4.13
C LEU A 229 15.83 -18.12 5.36
N TRP A 230 15.13 -16.99 5.25
CA TRP A 230 14.83 -16.18 6.43
C TRP A 230 13.73 -16.83 7.28
N THR A 231 13.90 -16.79 8.61
CA THR A 231 12.97 -17.33 9.60
C THR A 231 12.57 -16.31 10.66
N GLU A 232 13.30 -15.19 10.70
CA GLU A 232 13.09 -14.11 11.65
C GLU A 232 12.46 -12.90 10.98
N PHE A 233 11.78 -12.08 11.80
CA PHE A 233 11.13 -10.86 11.38
C PHE A 233 11.64 -9.68 12.20
N LYS A 234 11.62 -8.49 11.61
CA LYS A 234 11.88 -7.25 12.32
C LYS A 234 10.76 -6.99 13.33
N PRO A 235 11.05 -6.62 14.56
CA PRO A 235 10.04 -6.18 15.52
C PRO A 235 9.42 -4.86 15.04
N ILE A 236 8.21 -4.55 15.51
CA ILE A 236 7.47 -3.35 15.11
C ILE A 236 8.27 -2.06 15.38
N SER A 237 9.11 -2.04 16.43
CA SER A 237 9.96 -0.89 16.78
C SER A 237 11.02 -0.55 15.73
N GLU A 238 11.37 -1.48 14.84
CA GLU A 238 12.34 -1.25 13.76
C GLU A 238 11.69 -0.79 12.45
N LEU A 239 10.35 -0.75 12.39
CA LEU A 239 9.63 -0.29 11.20
C LEU A 239 9.54 1.26 11.17
N PRO A 240 9.47 1.89 9.98
CA PRO A 240 9.29 3.33 9.88
C PRO A 240 8.01 3.77 10.59
N GLN A 241 8.14 4.57 11.64
CA GLN A 241 7.01 5.04 12.45
C GLN A 241 7.25 6.42 13.05
N TYR A 242 6.17 7.13 13.33
CA TYR A 242 6.15 8.46 13.92
C TYR A 242 5.12 8.53 15.04
N ILE A 243 5.47 9.23 16.09
CA ILE A 243 4.55 9.58 17.16
C ILE A 243 4.69 11.06 17.48
N ASN A 244 3.60 11.80 17.46
CA ASN A 244 3.54 13.22 17.84
C ASN A 244 4.69 14.09 17.29
N PRO A 245 4.94 14.12 15.95
CA PRO A 245 5.99 14.99 15.41
C PRO A 245 5.69 16.45 15.74
N SER A 246 6.74 17.27 15.91
CA SER A 246 6.60 18.69 16.25
C SER A 246 5.86 19.51 15.18
N SER A 247 5.75 19.01 13.96
CA SER A 247 4.91 19.57 12.89
C SER A 247 3.42 19.53 13.21
N GLY A 248 2.98 18.65 14.11
CA GLY A 248 1.59 18.48 14.50
C GLY A 248 0.73 17.73 13.48
N TYR A 249 1.32 17.12 12.45
CA TYR A 249 0.56 16.35 11.46
C TYR A 249 1.34 15.17 10.90
N LEU A 250 0.61 14.18 10.46
CA LEU A 250 1.05 12.98 9.73
C LEU A 250 0.08 12.74 8.58
N PHE A 251 0.58 12.28 7.44
CA PHE A 251 -0.27 11.90 6.31
C PHE A 251 0.33 10.79 5.47
N ASN A 252 -0.52 10.05 4.79
CA ASN A 252 -0.12 9.06 3.79
C ASN A 252 -1.14 8.97 2.66
N THR A 253 -0.65 8.96 1.42
CA THR A 253 -1.41 8.80 0.19
C THR A 253 -0.80 7.71 -0.69
N ASN A 254 -0.34 6.63 -0.09
CA ASN A 254 0.45 5.55 -0.71
C ASN A 254 1.81 6.02 -1.24
N HIS A 255 2.47 6.90 -0.53
CA HIS A 255 3.81 7.42 -0.85
C HIS A 255 4.80 7.00 0.25
N SER A 256 6.04 7.40 0.07
CA SER A 256 7.15 7.08 0.96
C SER A 256 6.84 7.30 2.44
N PRO A 257 7.10 6.32 3.33
CA PRO A 257 7.00 6.53 4.77
C PRO A 257 8.02 7.56 5.32
N PHE A 258 9.04 7.91 4.53
CA PHE A 258 10.06 8.92 4.87
C PHE A 258 9.64 10.34 4.47
N LEU A 259 8.39 10.53 4.05
CA LEU A 259 7.81 11.80 3.60
C LEU A 259 6.40 12.00 4.20
N ALA A 260 6.17 11.45 5.40
CA ALA A 260 4.85 11.40 6.02
C ALA A 260 4.50 12.65 6.85
N THR A 261 5.41 13.62 6.93
CA THR A 261 5.24 14.87 7.67
C THR A 261 6.10 15.97 7.05
N ASP A 262 6.43 17.04 7.78
CA ASP A 262 7.34 18.09 7.30
C ASP A 262 8.79 17.58 7.21
N THR A 263 9.60 18.28 6.42
CA THR A 263 10.98 17.87 6.13
C THR A 263 11.84 17.72 7.37
N ARG A 264 11.61 18.52 8.43
CA ARG A 264 12.42 18.50 9.66
C ARG A 264 12.11 17.29 10.53
N ASN A 265 10.91 16.77 10.43
CA ASN A 265 10.42 15.65 11.24
C ASN A 265 10.47 14.32 10.49
N ASN A 266 10.74 14.33 9.19
CA ASN A 266 10.82 13.11 8.40
C ASN A 266 11.98 12.21 8.84
N LEU A 267 11.73 10.90 8.83
CA LEU A 267 12.72 9.88 9.15
C LEU A 267 13.85 9.87 8.11
N ASP A 268 15.08 9.65 8.57
CA ASP A 268 16.21 9.42 7.68
C ASP A 268 16.13 8.02 7.06
N ARG A 269 15.93 7.96 5.74
CA ARG A 269 15.87 6.71 4.96
C ARG A 269 17.11 5.83 5.13
N LYS A 270 18.27 6.42 5.38
CA LYS A 270 19.56 5.72 5.51
C LYS A 270 19.63 4.83 6.74
N LYS A 271 18.75 5.03 7.72
CA LYS A 271 18.64 4.20 8.93
C LYS A 271 17.89 2.88 8.71
N PHE A 272 17.30 2.68 7.52
CA PHE A 272 16.50 1.51 7.18
C PHE A 272 17.17 0.69 6.08
N ASP A 273 17.00 -0.61 6.13
CA ASP A 273 17.57 -1.53 5.15
C ASP A 273 16.98 -1.26 3.75
N ILE A 274 17.85 -1.21 2.75
CA ILE A 274 17.43 -1.00 1.37
C ILE A 274 16.63 -2.19 0.83
N THR A 275 16.86 -3.40 1.36
CA THR A 275 16.16 -4.61 0.96
C THR A 275 14.71 -4.65 1.42
N ASP A 276 14.32 -3.79 2.38
CA ASP A 276 12.92 -3.65 2.80
C ASP A 276 12.02 -3.04 1.71
N GLY A 277 12.61 -2.44 0.67
CA GLY A 277 11.88 -1.99 -0.51
C GLY A 277 10.85 -0.89 -0.25
N TYR A 278 10.99 -0.09 0.82
CA TYR A 278 10.09 1.03 1.08
C TYR A 278 10.11 2.04 -0.06
N GLU A 279 8.96 2.63 -0.34
CA GLU A 279 8.82 3.73 -1.30
C GLU A 279 9.70 4.92 -0.90
N THR A 280 10.28 5.60 -1.88
CA THR A 280 11.24 6.70 -1.63
C THR A 280 10.81 8.03 -2.25
N TYR A 281 9.59 8.12 -2.79
CA TYR A 281 9.12 9.25 -3.58
C TYR A 281 7.75 9.78 -3.12
N HIS A 282 7.49 11.03 -3.44
CA HIS A 282 6.15 11.59 -3.46
C HIS A 282 5.38 11.11 -4.70
N ASN A 283 4.07 10.98 -4.59
CA ASN A 283 3.16 10.96 -5.72
C ASN A 283 2.42 12.30 -5.83
N ASN A 284 1.61 12.49 -6.89
CA ASN A 284 0.88 13.74 -7.09
C ASN A 284 -0.05 14.08 -5.91
N ARG A 285 -0.70 13.08 -5.31
CA ARG A 285 -1.57 13.30 -4.14
C ARG A 285 -0.79 13.76 -2.91
N SER A 286 0.36 13.18 -2.63
CA SER A 286 1.18 13.58 -1.48
C SER A 286 1.76 14.99 -1.66
N GLN A 287 2.15 15.39 -2.86
CA GLN A 287 2.56 16.77 -3.14
C GLN A 287 1.43 17.75 -2.86
N ARG A 288 0.21 17.43 -3.35
CA ARG A 288 -0.95 18.29 -3.12
C ARG A 288 -1.32 18.41 -1.64
N VAL A 289 -1.29 17.31 -0.90
CA VAL A 289 -1.53 17.34 0.56
C VAL A 289 -0.48 18.21 1.27
N THR A 290 0.79 18.12 0.88
CA THR A 290 1.86 18.99 1.43
C THR A 290 1.59 20.46 1.17
N GLU A 291 1.14 20.84 -0.05
CA GLU A 291 0.74 22.22 -0.39
C GLU A 291 -0.40 22.72 0.53
N LEU A 292 -1.36 21.83 0.84
CA LEU A 292 -2.55 22.20 1.62
C LEU A 292 -2.33 22.27 3.14
N ILE A 293 -1.51 21.37 3.70
CA ILE A 293 -1.32 21.28 5.14
C ILE A 293 -0.24 22.26 5.67
N ASN A 294 0.75 22.61 4.84
CA ASN A 294 1.95 23.31 5.32
C ASN A 294 1.72 24.74 5.83
N SER A 295 0.66 25.44 5.46
CA SER A 295 0.65 26.89 5.58
C SER A 295 0.02 27.46 6.87
N ASN A 296 -1.00 26.82 7.50
CA ASN A 296 -1.74 27.42 8.62
C ASN A 296 -2.28 26.38 9.61
N LYS A 297 -2.79 26.84 10.74
CA LYS A 297 -3.64 26.02 11.59
C LYS A 297 -4.89 25.58 10.84
N VAL A 298 -5.29 24.35 11.06
CA VAL A 298 -6.39 23.69 10.35
C VAL A 298 -7.62 23.66 11.26
N ASP A 299 -8.72 24.24 10.80
CA ASP A 299 -10.04 24.03 11.39
C ASP A 299 -10.76 22.86 10.69
N TYR A 300 -11.90 22.45 11.22
CA TYR A 300 -12.67 21.35 10.66
C TYR A 300 -13.13 21.61 9.22
N THR A 301 -13.48 22.86 8.90
CA THR A 301 -13.89 23.26 7.53
C THR A 301 -12.73 23.10 6.54
N THR A 302 -11.55 23.57 6.92
CA THR A 302 -10.31 23.42 6.14
C THR A 302 -9.93 21.96 5.99
N PHE A 303 -10.05 21.16 7.06
CA PHE A 303 -9.79 19.72 7.02
C PHE A 303 -10.71 18.99 6.04
N LYS A 304 -12.01 19.34 6.00
CA LYS A 304 -12.93 18.82 4.99
C LYS A 304 -12.56 19.25 3.58
N LYS A 305 -12.11 20.49 3.37
CA LYS A 305 -11.63 20.96 2.07
C LYS A 305 -10.40 20.16 1.60
N ILE A 306 -9.47 19.84 2.51
CA ILE A 306 -8.31 18.98 2.20
C ILE A 306 -8.77 17.59 1.75
N LYS A 307 -9.75 17.00 2.46
CA LYS A 307 -10.29 15.68 2.11
C LYS A 307 -10.91 15.63 0.72
N PHE A 308 -11.63 16.68 0.34
CA PHE A 308 -12.40 16.75 -0.90
C PHE A 308 -11.72 17.61 -1.99
N ASP A 309 -10.42 17.92 -1.83
CA ASP A 309 -9.67 18.65 -2.84
C ASP A 309 -9.51 17.81 -4.11
N LEU A 310 -9.90 18.39 -5.23
CA LEU A 310 -9.86 17.77 -6.56
C LEU A 310 -8.79 18.37 -7.45
N GLN A 311 -7.96 19.25 -6.92
CA GLN A 311 -6.92 19.93 -7.70
C GLN A 311 -5.65 19.08 -7.76
N LEU A 312 -5.07 18.98 -8.94
CA LEU A 312 -3.71 18.45 -9.10
C LEU A 312 -2.67 19.42 -8.54
N PRO A 313 -1.52 18.93 -8.05
CA PRO A 313 -0.46 19.80 -7.54
C PRO A 313 0.07 20.75 -8.63
N ASN A 314 0.72 21.84 -8.19
CA ASN A 314 1.30 22.82 -9.10
C ASN A 314 2.36 22.19 -10.02
N GLU A 315 3.16 21.28 -9.48
CA GLU A 315 4.09 20.46 -10.25
C GLU A 315 3.61 18.99 -10.23
N LEU A 316 3.41 18.42 -11.41
CA LEU A 316 3.13 17.00 -11.52
C LEU A 316 4.41 16.19 -11.37
N LYS A 317 4.37 15.16 -10.52
CA LYS A 317 5.54 14.29 -10.29
C LYS A 317 5.79 13.35 -11.46
N TYR A 318 4.72 12.88 -12.09
CA TYR A 318 4.76 11.97 -13.24
C TYR A 318 3.95 12.58 -14.36
N THR A 319 4.61 13.12 -15.33
CA THR A 319 3.99 13.90 -16.39
C THR A 319 3.86 13.12 -17.69
N TYR A 320 4.69 12.09 -17.91
CA TYR A 320 4.83 11.43 -19.23
C TYR A 320 4.98 12.45 -20.38
N GLY A 321 5.61 13.58 -20.11
CA GLY A 321 5.69 14.65 -21.10
C GLY A 321 4.37 15.43 -21.31
N ILE A 322 3.30 15.15 -20.56
CA ILE A 322 2.01 15.85 -20.71
C ILE A 322 2.16 17.33 -20.39
N ASP A 323 3.05 17.73 -19.49
CA ASP A 323 3.37 19.15 -19.24
C ASP A 323 3.87 19.86 -20.51
N SER A 324 4.50 19.14 -21.44
CA SER A 324 4.92 19.70 -22.73
C SER A 324 3.72 20.10 -23.61
N MET A 325 2.55 19.50 -23.42
CA MET A 325 1.32 19.89 -24.12
C MET A 325 0.83 21.29 -23.73
N LEU A 326 1.15 21.74 -22.51
CA LEU A 326 0.84 23.11 -22.06
C LEU A 326 1.62 24.17 -22.87
N ASN A 327 2.72 23.80 -23.49
CA ASN A 327 3.58 24.67 -24.26
C ASN A 327 3.39 24.51 -25.79
N LEU A 328 2.41 23.70 -26.25
CA LEU A 328 2.14 23.52 -27.66
C LEU A 328 1.60 24.81 -28.28
N SER A 329 2.10 25.19 -29.47
CA SER A 329 1.61 26.29 -30.24
C SER A 329 0.37 25.86 -31.07
N VAL A 330 -0.70 26.60 -30.94
CA VAL A 330 -1.88 26.37 -31.78
C VAL A 330 -1.56 26.56 -33.29
N ASN A 331 -0.59 27.42 -33.60
CA ASN A 331 -0.17 27.66 -35.00
C ASN A 331 0.55 26.46 -35.61
N ASP A 332 1.30 25.70 -34.78
CA ASP A 332 2.02 24.51 -35.24
C ASP A 332 1.09 23.29 -35.38
N TYR A 333 -0.05 23.32 -34.67
CA TYR A 333 -1.01 22.22 -34.65
C TYR A 333 -2.46 22.75 -34.80
N PRO A 334 -2.84 23.39 -35.95
CA PRO A 334 -4.14 24.05 -36.10
C PRO A 334 -5.34 23.10 -35.96
N VAL A 335 -5.19 21.83 -36.33
CA VAL A 335 -6.22 20.79 -36.17
C VAL A 335 -6.53 20.51 -34.70
N LEU A 336 -5.57 20.73 -33.79
CA LEU A 336 -5.68 20.51 -32.34
C LEU A 336 -6.01 21.80 -31.57
N LYS A 337 -6.35 22.89 -32.25
CA LYS A 337 -6.60 24.21 -31.64
C LYS A 337 -7.48 24.14 -30.40
N ASP A 338 -8.65 23.50 -30.50
CA ASP A 338 -9.59 23.42 -29.37
C ASP A 338 -9.05 22.59 -28.21
N VAL A 339 -8.33 21.51 -28.53
CA VAL A 339 -7.69 20.65 -27.51
C VAL A 339 -6.62 21.43 -26.76
N ILE A 340 -5.70 22.08 -27.49
CA ILE A 340 -4.60 22.87 -26.92
C ILE A 340 -5.17 24.02 -26.07
N THR A 341 -6.13 24.77 -26.60
CA THR A 341 -6.74 25.91 -25.89
C THR A 341 -7.43 25.47 -24.59
N ASN A 342 -8.23 24.38 -24.63
CA ASN A 342 -8.91 23.88 -23.45
C ASN A 342 -7.92 23.31 -22.41
N PHE A 343 -6.81 22.73 -22.86
CA PHE A 343 -5.79 22.18 -21.95
C PHE A 343 -4.94 23.29 -21.32
N GLN A 344 -4.52 24.27 -22.09
CA GLN A 344 -3.78 25.45 -21.60
C GLN A 344 -4.59 26.30 -20.61
N GLY A 345 -5.91 26.43 -20.84
CA GLY A 345 -6.82 27.13 -19.94
C GLY A 345 -7.30 26.31 -18.73
N TRP A 346 -6.83 25.08 -18.56
CA TRP A 346 -7.27 24.21 -17.48
C TRP A 346 -6.67 24.64 -16.13
N ASP A 347 -7.55 24.84 -15.14
CA ASP A 347 -7.19 25.18 -13.75
C ASP A 347 -6.65 24.01 -12.92
N ARG A 348 -6.38 22.87 -13.57
CA ARG A 348 -5.92 21.60 -12.97
C ARG A 348 -6.92 20.95 -12.01
N LYS A 349 -8.19 21.34 -12.01
CA LYS A 349 -9.24 20.65 -11.24
C LYS A 349 -9.81 19.48 -12.01
N ALA A 350 -9.88 18.33 -11.33
CA ALA A 350 -10.46 17.09 -11.86
C ALA A 350 -11.96 17.02 -11.54
N ILE A 351 -12.73 17.98 -12.06
CA ILE A 351 -14.19 18.00 -11.93
C ILE A 351 -14.88 17.51 -13.22
N THR A 352 -16.11 17.01 -13.10
CA THR A 352 -16.84 16.38 -14.20
C THR A 352 -17.12 17.31 -15.39
N THR A 353 -17.15 18.62 -15.18
CA THR A 353 -17.36 19.63 -16.23
C THR A 353 -16.08 20.14 -16.87
N SER A 354 -14.91 19.70 -16.40
CA SER A 354 -13.61 20.19 -16.89
C SER A 354 -13.20 19.47 -18.18
N LYS A 355 -13.17 20.19 -19.27
CA LYS A 355 -12.63 19.71 -20.55
C LYS A 355 -11.12 19.43 -20.47
N GLY A 356 -10.37 20.29 -19.77
CA GLY A 356 -8.94 20.08 -19.56
C GLY A 356 -8.63 18.81 -18.79
N ALA A 357 -9.42 18.48 -17.75
CA ALA A 357 -9.29 17.21 -17.02
C ALA A 357 -9.56 16.00 -17.93
N ALA A 358 -10.58 16.08 -18.78
CA ALA A 358 -10.90 15.01 -19.72
C ALA A 358 -9.75 14.78 -20.71
N ILE A 359 -9.19 15.86 -21.27
CA ILE A 359 -8.04 15.81 -22.18
C ILE A 359 -6.84 15.17 -21.46
N PHE A 360 -6.52 15.64 -20.24
CA PHE A 360 -5.43 15.10 -19.44
C PHE A 360 -5.58 13.59 -19.24
N LEU A 361 -6.74 13.13 -18.79
CA LEU A 361 -6.99 11.70 -18.51
C LEU A 361 -6.90 10.83 -19.76
N LEU A 362 -7.44 11.30 -20.89
CA LEU A 362 -7.38 10.56 -22.16
C LEU A 362 -5.94 10.43 -22.69
N VAL A 363 -5.17 11.52 -22.65
CA VAL A 363 -3.77 11.51 -23.07
C VAL A 363 -2.93 10.64 -22.13
N TYR A 364 -3.13 10.80 -20.83
CA TYR A 364 -2.41 10.02 -19.81
C TYR A 364 -2.66 8.51 -19.98
N ASP A 365 -3.92 8.10 -20.15
CA ASP A 365 -4.27 6.68 -20.36
C ASP A 365 -3.67 6.14 -21.67
N TYR A 366 -3.72 6.93 -22.73
CA TYR A 366 -3.12 6.54 -24.02
C TYR A 366 -1.59 6.37 -23.92
N VAL A 367 -0.88 7.34 -23.34
CA VAL A 367 0.58 7.30 -23.20
C VAL A 367 1.00 6.14 -22.29
N ALA A 368 0.32 5.96 -21.16
CA ALA A 368 0.58 4.88 -20.23
C ALA A 368 0.42 3.49 -20.90
N LYS A 369 -0.61 3.32 -21.75
CA LYS A 369 -0.81 2.10 -22.53
C LYS A 369 0.31 1.90 -23.56
N LYS A 370 0.75 2.95 -24.23
CA LYS A 370 1.86 2.88 -25.23
C LYS A 370 3.19 2.53 -24.60
N LEU A 371 3.45 2.98 -23.37
CA LEU A 371 4.64 2.65 -22.58
C LEU A 371 4.57 1.26 -21.94
N GLY A 372 3.63 0.40 -22.37
CA GLY A 372 3.51 -0.96 -21.88
C GLY A 372 2.99 -1.11 -20.46
N GLY A 373 2.23 -0.13 -19.99
CA GLY A 373 1.66 -0.15 -18.64
C GLY A 373 2.71 0.04 -17.54
N THR A 374 3.91 0.53 -17.88
CA THR A 374 4.91 0.92 -16.88
C THR A 374 4.27 1.95 -15.96
N PRO A 375 4.18 1.67 -14.64
CA PRO A 375 3.54 2.61 -13.73
C PRO A 375 4.22 3.98 -13.82
N ALA A 376 3.43 5.05 -13.86
CA ALA A 376 3.94 6.43 -13.84
C ALA A 376 4.97 6.68 -12.73
N ARG A 377 4.88 5.93 -11.63
CA ARG A 377 5.82 5.96 -10.51
C ARG A 377 7.23 5.47 -10.82
N GLN A 378 7.45 4.79 -11.94
CA GLN A 378 8.77 4.26 -12.35
C GLN A 378 9.47 5.13 -13.37
N LEU A 379 8.79 6.10 -13.96
CA LEU A 379 9.36 7.03 -14.93
C LEU A 379 9.88 8.29 -14.23
N THR A 380 11.09 8.65 -14.52
CA THR A 380 11.70 9.93 -14.11
C THR A 380 11.46 10.99 -15.17
N LYS A 381 11.68 12.28 -14.84
CA LYS A 381 11.56 13.38 -15.83
C LYS A 381 12.49 13.22 -17.04
N SER A 382 13.52 12.37 -16.94
CA SER A 382 14.49 12.10 -17.99
C SER A 382 14.12 10.90 -18.88
N GLU A 383 13.12 10.13 -18.52
CA GLU A 383 12.57 9.00 -19.27
C GLU A 383 11.25 9.37 -19.97
#